data_9b77be22974b5c1307017713f2425cba
#
_entry.id   9b77be22974b5c1307017713f2425cba
#
_cell.length_a   1.000
_cell.length_b   1.000
_cell.length_c   1.000
_cell.angle_alpha   90.00
_cell.angle_beta   90.00
_cell.angle_gamma   90.00
#
_symmetry.space_group_name_H-M   'P 1'
#
loop_
_entity.id
_entity.type
_entity.pdbx_description
1 polymer ?
#
loop_
_entity_poly.entity_id
_entity_poly.type
_entity_poly.pdbx_seq_one_letter_code
_entity_poly.pdbx_strand_id
1 'polypeptide(L)'
;METLRIFFTKIYFPKVKETDWKGKDVTYLFTISGERFFLLKEGLEEALLGYQWEKPVIFRNARPQYRGFAGITGQQLDSWYRSNRFCGQCGKLMVPDHKERMVHCEHCGNTVYPKICPGVIVAVTDGDR
;
A
#
# COMPACT_ATOMS: atom_id res chain seq x y z
N MET A 1 -24.51 4.31 -31.44
CA MET A 1 -24.26 4.84 -30.09
C MET A 1 -23.74 3.68 -29.23
N GLU A 2 -22.42 3.55 -29.17
CA GLU A 2 -21.80 2.50 -28.37
C GLU A 2 -21.97 2.81 -26.89
N THR A 3 -22.73 1.97 -26.20
CA THR A 3 -22.90 2.02 -24.76
C THR A 3 -21.56 1.68 -24.13
N LEU A 4 -20.90 2.67 -23.56
CA LEU A 4 -19.68 2.48 -22.78
C LEU A 4 -19.99 1.56 -21.59
N ARG A 5 -19.72 0.27 -21.72
CA ARG A 5 -19.82 -0.67 -20.60
C ARG A 5 -18.66 -0.43 -19.67
N ILE A 6 -18.94 0.30 -18.57
CA ILE A 6 -17.98 0.44 -17.49
C ILE A 6 -17.95 -0.90 -16.75
N PHE A 7 -16.92 -1.70 -17.00
CA PHE A 7 -16.70 -2.92 -16.25
C PHE A 7 -16.07 -2.58 -14.90
N PHE A 8 -16.86 -2.74 -13.84
CA PHE A 8 -16.32 -2.66 -12.48
C PHE A 8 -15.66 -3.98 -12.12
N THR A 9 -14.41 -3.94 -11.69
CA THR A 9 -13.70 -5.11 -11.23
C THR A 9 -13.88 -5.29 -9.74
N LYS A 10 -14.46 -6.41 -9.32
CA LYS A 10 -14.51 -6.79 -7.92
C LYS A 10 -13.13 -7.29 -7.50
N ILE A 11 -12.55 -6.68 -6.47
CA ILE A 11 -11.27 -7.06 -5.91
C ILE A 11 -11.47 -7.79 -4.60
N TYR A 12 -10.75 -8.89 -4.46
CA TYR A 12 -10.66 -9.66 -3.23
C TYR A 12 -9.20 -9.79 -2.83
N PHE A 13 -8.89 -9.44 -1.59
CA PHE A 13 -7.59 -9.74 -1.00
C PHE A 13 -7.64 -11.07 -0.29
N PRO A 14 -6.54 -11.85 -0.28
CA PRO A 14 -6.45 -13.07 0.49
C PRO A 14 -6.78 -12.81 1.96
N LYS A 15 -7.70 -13.59 2.52
CA LYS A 15 -8.00 -13.55 3.95
C LYS A 15 -7.14 -14.60 4.64
N VAL A 16 -6.32 -14.14 5.58
CA VAL A 16 -5.42 -14.99 6.34
C VAL A 16 -5.80 -14.98 7.81
N LYS A 17 -5.69 -16.13 8.45
CA LYS A 17 -5.87 -16.26 9.89
C LYS A 17 -4.55 -15.91 10.58
N GLU A 18 -4.62 -15.48 11.84
CA GLU A 18 -3.44 -15.14 12.62
C GLU A 18 -2.47 -16.31 12.75
N THR A 19 -2.98 -17.54 12.72
CA THR A 19 -2.18 -18.78 12.73
C THR A 19 -1.31 -18.96 11.49
N ASP A 20 -1.73 -18.42 10.33
CA ASP A 20 -1.10 -18.67 9.03
C ASP A 20 0.16 -17.81 8.84
N TRP A 21 0.33 -16.76 9.64
CA TRP A 21 1.41 -15.79 9.55
C TRP A 21 2.28 -15.71 10.80
N LYS A 22 1.99 -16.54 11.80
CA LYS A 22 2.81 -16.62 13.02
C LYS A 22 4.26 -16.93 12.68
N GLY A 23 5.18 -16.05 13.05
CA GLY A 23 6.61 -16.17 12.75
C GLY A 23 7.04 -15.62 11.40
N LYS A 24 6.13 -15.02 10.60
CA LYS A 24 6.46 -14.34 9.35
C LYS A 24 6.58 -12.82 9.54
N ASP A 25 7.34 -12.16 8.67
CA ASP A 25 7.48 -10.70 8.68
C ASP A 25 6.22 -10.05 8.10
N VAL A 26 5.32 -9.67 8.99
CA VAL A 26 4.01 -9.07 8.67
C VAL A 26 3.92 -7.70 9.31
N THR A 27 3.59 -6.70 8.51
CA THR A 27 3.39 -5.33 8.98
C THR A 27 1.92 -4.97 8.88
N TYR A 28 1.31 -4.57 10.02
CA TYR A 28 -0.03 -3.97 10.00
C TYR A 28 0.02 -2.62 9.30
N LEU A 29 -0.89 -2.41 8.35
CA LEU A 29 -0.96 -1.17 7.60
C LEU A 29 -2.03 -0.22 8.15
N PHE A 30 -3.28 -0.61 8.09
CA PHE A 30 -4.43 0.21 8.48
C PHE A 30 -5.71 -0.63 8.54
N THR A 31 -6.77 0.00 9.06
CA THR A 31 -8.14 -0.55 9.01
C THR A 31 -9.03 0.40 8.20
N ILE A 32 -9.78 -0.14 7.26
CA ILE A 32 -10.76 0.59 6.45
C ILE A 32 -12.06 -0.22 6.41
N SER A 33 -13.19 0.41 6.67
CA SER A 33 -14.51 -0.24 6.66
C SER A 33 -14.57 -1.53 7.51
N GLY A 34 -13.87 -1.56 8.64
CA GLY A 34 -13.82 -2.71 9.54
C GLY A 34 -12.88 -3.85 9.08
N GLU A 35 -12.31 -3.78 7.90
CA GLU A 35 -11.30 -4.72 7.40
C GLU A 35 -9.89 -4.26 7.78
N ARG A 36 -9.08 -5.16 8.37
CA ARG A 36 -7.67 -4.91 8.70
C ARG A 36 -6.79 -5.35 7.54
N PHE A 37 -5.87 -4.49 7.13
CA PHE A 37 -4.93 -4.73 6.03
C PHE A 37 -3.51 -4.87 6.56
N PHE A 38 -2.81 -5.84 6.03
CA PHE A 38 -1.44 -6.18 6.42
C PHE A 38 -0.56 -6.31 5.18
N LEU A 39 0.71 -5.93 5.32
CA LEU A 39 1.74 -6.17 4.34
C LEU A 39 2.54 -7.40 4.75
N LEU A 40 2.56 -8.39 3.88
CA LEU A 40 3.36 -9.58 4.03
C LEU A 40 4.57 -9.47 3.10
N LYS A 41 5.77 -9.51 3.66
CA LYS A 41 7.02 -9.36 2.88
C LYS A 41 7.47 -10.68 2.24
N GLU A 42 7.05 -11.81 2.78
CA GLU A 42 7.38 -13.14 2.26
C GLU A 42 6.11 -13.89 1.87
N GLY A 43 6.19 -14.67 0.79
CA GLY A 43 5.04 -15.32 0.18
C GLY A 43 4.28 -16.28 1.11
N LEU A 44 2.96 -16.25 1.00
CA LEU A 44 2.04 -17.28 1.48
C LEU A 44 1.52 -18.02 0.26
N GLU A 45 2.34 -18.86 -0.35
CA GLU A 45 1.97 -19.57 -1.58
C GLU A 45 0.66 -20.36 -1.43
N GLU A 46 0.46 -21.01 -0.29
CA GLU A 46 -0.76 -21.76 -0.01
C GLU A 46 -2.00 -20.88 0.17
N ALA A 47 -1.86 -19.68 0.74
CA ALA A 47 -2.98 -18.77 0.94
C ALA A 47 -3.41 -18.06 -0.36
N LEU A 48 -2.62 -18.18 -1.42
CA LEU A 48 -2.89 -17.60 -2.75
C LEU A 48 -3.65 -18.55 -3.67
N LEU A 49 -4.00 -19.74 -3.22
CA LEU A 49 -4.83 -20.68 -3.99
C LEU A 49 -6.17 -20.03 -4.36
N GLY A 50 -6.44 -19.93 -5.66
CA GLY A 50 -7.64 -19.27 -6.19
C GLY A 50 -7.51 -17.76 -6.40
N TYR A 51 -6.33 -17.17 -6.12
CA TYR A 51 -6.00 -15.79 -6.45
C TYR A 51 -5.02 -15.74 -7.62
N GLN A 52 -5.02 -14.65 -8.33
CA GLN A 52 -4.04 -14.37 -9.39
C GLN A 52 -3.35 -13.03 -9.14
N TRP A 53 -2.11 -12.93 -9.60
CA TRP A 53 -1.36 -11.67 -9.56
C TRP A 53 -1.89 -10.70 -10.62
N GLU A 54 -2.18 -9.47 -10.18
CA GLU A 54 -2.66 -8.41 -11.04
C GLU A 54 -1.79 -7.16 -10.97
N LYS A 55 -1.79 -6.39 -12.05
CA LYS A 55 -1.09 -5.10 -12.06
C LYS A 55 -1.88 -4.06 -11.25
N PRO A 56 -1.20 -3.10 -10.60
CA PRO A 56 -1.85 -2.07 -9.77
C PRO A 56 -2.91 -1.22 -10.48
N VAL A 57 -2.90 -1.17 -11.81
CA VAL A 57 -3.90 -0.45 -12.60
C VAL A 57 -5.34 -0.93 -12.34
N ILE A 58 -5.50 -2.19 -11.88
CA ILE A 58 -6.81 -2.77 -11.53
C ILE A 58 -7.52 -1.95 -10.43
N PHE A 59 -6.77 -1.28 -9.56
CA PHE A 59 -7.33 -0.49 -8.47
C PHE A 59 -8.11 0.75 -8.92
N ARG A 60 -7.89 1.25 -10.15
CA ARG A 60 -8.63 2.42 -10.68
C ARG A 60 -10.13 2.19 -10.77
N ASN A 61 -10.54 0.98 -11.14
CA ASN A 61 -11.95 0.61 -11.33
C ASN A 61 -12.44 -0.39 -10.27
N ALA A 62 -11.71 -0.50 -9.17
CA ALA A 62 -12.02 -1.45 -8.10
C ALA A 62 -13.36 -1.15 -7.42
N ARG A 63 -14.08 -2.22 -7.10
CA ARG A 63 -15.28 -2.16 -6.26
C ARG A 63 -15.22 -3.26 -5.18
N PRO A 64 -15.58 -2.96 -3.95
CA PRO A 64 -15.91 -1.63 -3.43
C PRO A 64 -14.69 -0.69 -3.45
N GLN A 65 -14.93 0.61 -3.55
CA GLN A 65 -13.88 1.62 -3.77
C GLN A 65 -12.82 1.64 -2.66
N TYR A 66 -13.20 1.38 -1.41
CA TYR A 66 -12.26 1.34 -0.29
C TYR A 66 -11.18 0.25 -0.44
N ARG A 67 -11.47 -0.86 -1.12
CA ARG A 67 -10.48 -1.90 -1.43
C ARG A 67 -9.48 -1.44 -2.48
N GLY A 68 -9.92 -0.69 -3.47
CA GLY A 68 -9.02 -0.03 -4.42
C GLY A 68 -8.06 0.92 -3.73
N PHE A 69 -8.59 1.75 -2.82
CA PHE A 69 -7.78 2.64 -1.99
C PHE A 69 -6.80 1.86 -1.09
N ALA A 70 -7.26 0.79 -0.44
CA ALA A 70 -6.41 -0.06 0.38
C ALA A 70 -5.26 -0.68 -0.42
N GLY A 71 -5.55 -1.18 -1.62
CA GLY A 71 -4.56 -1.81 -2.49
C GLY A 71 -3.49 -0.84 -2.96
N ILE A 72 -3.87 0.35 -3.46
CA ILE A 72 -2.90 1.35 -3.93
C ILE A 72 -2.07 1.92 -2.77
N THR A 73 -2.69 2.15 -1.61
CA THR A 73 -1.98 2.62 -0.41
C THR A 73 -1.01 1.57 0.11
N GLY A 74 -1.42 0.30 0.14
CA GLY A 74 -0.55 -0.81 0.50
C GLY A 74 0.65 -0.94 -0.42
N GLN A 75 0.46 -0.80 -1.73
CA GLN A 75 1.55 -0.80 -2.70
C GLN A 75 2.52 0.38 -2.50
N GLN A 76 2.01 1.58 -2.24
CA GLN A 76 2.83 2.75 -1.97
C GLN A 76 3.69 2.56 -0.72
N LEU A 77 3.10 2.00 0.35
CA LEU A 77 3.83 1.71 1.58
C LEU A 77 4.88 0.61 1.38
N ASP A 78 4.58 -0.46 0.62
CA ASP A 78 5.57 -1.48 0.28
C ASP A 78 6.76 -0.88 -0.46
N SER A 79 6.49 -0.06 -1.48
CA SER A 79 7.52 0.63 -2.25
C SER A 79 8.37 1.56 -1.37
N TRP A 80 7.72 2.26 -0.42
CA TRP A 80 8.41 3.12 0.52
C TRP A 80 9.31 2.32 1.48
N TYR A 81 8.84 1.21 2.06
CA TYR A 81 9.67 0.34 2.91
C TYR A 81 10.89 -0.20 2.16
N ARG A 82 10.69 -0.64 0.91
CA ARG A 82 11.79 -1.16 0.08
C ARG A 82 12.82 -0.10 -0.26
N SER A 83 12.38 1.12 -0.62
CA SER A 83 13.28 2.22 -0.99
C SER A 83 14.03 2.83 0.21
N ASN A 84 13.51 2.63 1.43
CA ASN A 84 14.13 3.14 2.65
C ASN A 84 14.72 2.03 3.54
N ARG A 85 15.15 0.93 2.93
CA ARG A 85 15.78 -0.19 3.64
C ARG A 85 17.14 0.19 4.23
N PHE A 86 17.86 1.09 3.59
CA PHE A 86 19.16 1.58 4.03
C PHE A 86 19.12 3.07 4.29
N CYS A 87 19.84 3.51 5.31
CA CYS A 87 19.94 4.91 5.67
C CYS A 87 20.66 5.71 4.57
N GLY A 88 20.01 6.73 4.04
CA GLY A 88 20.58 7.63 3.04
C GLY A 88 21.76 8.49 3.56
N GLN A 89 21.95 8.57 4.88
CA GLN A 89 23.03 9.34 5.49
C GLN A 89 24.26 8.51 5.79
N CYS A 90 24.11 7.30 6.33
CA CYS A 90 25.25 6.47 6.77
C CYS A 90 25.29 5.07 6.15
N GLY A 91 24.33 4.70 5.32
CA GLY A 91 24.28 3.42 4.61
C GLY A 91 23.90 2.20 5.48
N LYS A 92 23.65 2.38 6.78
CA LYS A 92 23.24 1.29 7.67
C LYS A 92 21.76 0.92 7.47
N LEU A 93 21.37 -0.28 7.91
CA LEU A 93 19.98 -0.72 7.86
C LEU A 93 19.08 0.20 8.66
N MET A 94 17.91 0.49 8.11
CA MET A 94 16.84 1.21 8.79
C MET A 94 15.92 0.22 9.51
N VAL A 95 15.42 0.62 10.67
CA VAL A 95 14.54 -0.19 11.52
C VAL A 95 13.16 0.46 11.57
N PRO A 96 12.06 -0.28 11.34
CA PRO A 96 10.72 0.22 11.53
C PRO A 96 10.46 0.60 12.99
N ASP A 97 9.82 1.75 13.21
CA ASP A 97 9.38 2.14 14.54
C ASP A 97 8.10 1.40 14.95
N HIS A 98 7.90 1.22 16.26
CA HIS A 98 6.74 0.51 16.81
C HIS A 98 5.55 1.43 17.14
N LYS A 99 5.80 2.73 17.34
CA LYS A 99 4.78 3.72 17.72
C LYS A 99 4.25 4.49 16.52
N GLU A 100 5.14 4.82 15.60
CA GLU A 100 4.84 5.63 14.42
C GLU A 100 5.17 4.88 13.13
N ARG A 101 4.53 5.28 12.06
CA ARG A 101 4.87 4.77 10.73
C ARG A 101 6.07 5.53 10.19
N MET A 102 7.25 5.18 10.69
CA MET A 102 8.53 5.65 10.22
C MET A 102 9.56 4.53 10.24
N VAL A 103 10.67 4.75 9.58
CA VAL A 103 11.90 3.95 9.76
C VAL A 103 12.98 4.86 10.32
N HIS A 104 13.79 4.33 11.21
CA HIS A 104 14.89 5.08 11.81
C HIS A 104 16.20 4.31 11.71
N CYS A 105 17.29 5.04 11.72
CA CYS A 105 18.63 4.49 11.75
C CYS A 105 19.16 4.50 13.19
N GLU A 106 19.36 3.33 13.77
CA GLU A 106 19.91 3.20 15.12
C GLU A 106 21.36 3.73 15.23
N HIS A 107 22.09 3.80 14.11
CA HIS A 107 23.49 4.25 14.09
C HIS A 107 23.62 5.77 14.09
N CYS A 108 22.86 6.51 13.28
CA CYS A 108 23.01 7.96 13.13
C CYS A 108 21.76 8.77 13.53
N GLY A 109 20.68 8.11 13.95
CA GLY A 109 19.44 8.77 14.36
C GLY A 109 18.58 9.32 13.22
N ASN A 110 18.96 9.13 11.96
CA ASN A 110 18.16 9.59 10.83
C ASN A 110 16.80 8.90 10.80
N THR A 111 15.74 9.67 10.57
CA THR A 111 14.35 9.19 10.50
C THR A 111 13.73 9.51 9.16
N VAL A 112 12.92 8.59 8.64
CA VAL A 112 12.21 8.77 7.37
C VAL A 112 10.76 8.35 7.52
N TYR A 113 9.86 9.24 7.15
CA TYR A 113 8.41 9.02 7.11
C TYR A 113 7.93 8.70 5.68
N PRO A 114 6.78 8.02 5.52
CA PRO A 114 6.18 7.84 4.21
C PRO A 114 5.91 9.20 3.55
N LYS A 115 6.30 9.32 2.29
CA LYS A 115 6.05 10.55 1.51
C LYS A 115 4.63 10.55 0.98
N ILE A 116 3.94 11.68 1.17
CA ILE A 116 2.68 12.00 0.50
C ILE A 116 3.00 13.14 -0.46
N CYS A 117 2.80 12.90 -1.76
CA CYS A 117 3.03 13.89 -2.81
C CYS A 117 1.69 14.27 -3.45
N PRO A 118 0.90 15.17 -2.83
CA PRO A 118 -0.36 15.60 -3.40
C PRO A 118 -0.13 16.39 -4.69
N GLY A 119 -0.92 16.05 -5.72
CA GLY A 119 -0.98 16.81 -6.94
C GLY A 119 -2.32 17.54 -7.03
N VAL A 120 -2.30 18.79 -7.46
CA VAL A 120 -3.50 19.58 -7.71
C VAL A 120 -3.51 20.08 -9.15
N ILE A 121 -4.71 20.10 -9.72
CA ILE A 121 -4.95 20.74 -11.03
C ILE A 121 -5.86 21.92 -10.75
N VAL A 122 -5.41 23.11 -11.15
CA VAL A 122 -6.16 24.35 -10.97
C VAL A 122 -6.48 24.90 -12.35
N ALA A 123 -7.76 25.15 -12.61
CA ALA A 123 -8.19 25.94 -13.75
C ALA A 123 -8.40 27.38 -13.29
N VAL A 124 -7.73 28.33 -13.96
CA VAL A 124 -7.94 29.76 -13.76
C VAL A 124 -8.79 30.26 -14.91
N THR A 125 -9.94 30.81 -14.60
CA THR A 125 -10.87 31.35 -15.61
C THR A 125 -11.09 32.85 -15.36
N ASP A 126 -11.23 33.60 -16.44
CA ASP A 126 -11.62 35.01 -16.42
C ASP A 126 -12.95 35.14 -17.17
N GLY A 127 -14.05 35.11 -16.42
CA GLY A 127 -15.40 35.02 -16.98
C GLY A 127 -15.60 33.75 -17.82
N ASP A 128 -16.01 33.93 -19.07
CA ASP A 128 -16.25 32.83 -20.02
C ASP A 128 -15.00 32.44 -20.84
N ARG A 129 -13.82 32.88 -20.45
CA ARG A 129 -12.53 32.63 -21.15
C ARG A 129 -11.65 31.63 -20.40
#